data_3a27001d730e45c505a28c873b220e2e
#
_entry.id   3a27001d730e45c505a28c873b220e2e
#
_cell.length_a   1.000
_cell.length_b   1.000
_cell.length_c   1.000
_cell.angle_alpha   90.00
_cell.angle_beta   90.00
_cell.angle_gamma   90.00
#
_symmetry.space_group_name_H-M   'P 1'
#
loop_
_entity.id
_entity.type
_entity.pdbx_description
1 polymer ?
#
loop_
_entity_poly.entity_id
_entity_poly.type
_entity_poly.pdbx_seq_one_letter_code
_entity_poly.pdbx_strand_id
1 'polypeptide(L)'
;MRTRLVLGLIAVSGALPGFTAADSAPIGPGDSTWAIRTVLGYTKTGGNTDNSAGNFLFHAAHVMGKWKLLFGTEALYGSTKGETTAQAWLGYLQANYDISSRFYWYVGARYDDDRFSGFAYQAALKTGAGYKIVDTDATKFTVQAGVGRRRLRPQIIVKDAVGGIVSSTEEDEETDTILDAGLALEHSFNQYTKLLAGVTVQSGQNNTLTNATVALQVKMTDRLALSAGYKLIDNSSPPPGSGRRDTLTTLGLVYELKNEKLPPDL
;
A
#
# COMPACT_ATOMS: atom_id res chain seq x y z
N MET A 1 38.39 -10.48 0.86
CA MET A 1 37.23 -9.58 1.02
C MET A 1 35.96 -10.38 0.76
N ARG A 2 35.27 -10.85 1.80
CA ARG A 2 34.01 -11.58 1.64
C ARG A 2 32.90 -10.59 1.90
N THR A 3 32.23 -10.19 0.84
CA THR A 3 31.02 -9.34 0.89
C THR A 3 29.93 -10.12 1.62
N ARG A 4 29.63 -9.76 2.84
CA ARG A 4 28.47 -10.27 3.58
C ARG A 4 27.24 -9.56 3.04
N LEU A 5 26.42 -10.28 2.29
CA LEU A 5 25.07 -9.85 1.94
C LEU A 5 24.24 -9.89 3.24
N VAL A 6 24.14 -8.79 3.93
CA VAL A 6 23.18 -8.61 5.02
C VAL A 6 21.82 -8.33 4.35
N LEU A 7 21.00 -9.36 4.21
CA LEU A 7 19.59 -9.18 3.87
C LEU A 7 18.90 -8.58 5.11
N GLY A 8 18.97 -7.27 5.23
CA GLY A 8 18.16 -6.52 6.19
C GLY A 8 16.69 -6.62 5.76
N LEU A 9 15.90 -7.32 6.53
CA LEU A 9 14.44 -7.24 6.42
C LEU A 9 14.06 -5.87 6.96
N ILE A 10 13.63 -4.97 6.08
CA ILE A 10 13.35 -3.58 6.43
C ILE A 10 11.86 -3.42 6.58
N ALA A 11 11.47 -2.80 7.67
CA ALA A 11 10.10 -2.44 8.00
C ALA A 11 9.47 -1.53 6.93
N VAL A 12 8.22 -1.80 6.61
CA VAL A 12 7.51 -1.16 5.50
C VAL A 12 6.36 -0.33 6.02
N SER A 13 6.50 0.98 5.95
CA SER A 13 5.36 1.89 6.01
C SER A 13 5.10 2.48 4.62
N GLY A 14 3.99 2.19 4.00
CA GLY A 14 3.72 2.80 2.72
C GLY A 14 2.50 2.26 1.98
N ALA A 15 1.67 3.16 1.47
CA ALA A 15 0.52 2.82 0.66
C ALA A 15 0.92 2.03 -0.58
N LEU A 16 0.40 0.83 -0.71
CA LEU A 16 0.17 0.30 -2.05
C LEU A 16 -0.77 1.29 -2.77
N PRO A 17 -0.61 1.54 -4.07
CA PRO A 17 -1.68 2.13 -4.82
C PRO A 17 -2.88 1.22 -4.57
N GLY A 18 -3.81 1.74 -3.79
CA GLY A 18 -5.07 1.08 -3.55
C GLY A 18 -5.67 0.69 -4.89
N PHE A 19 -6.64 -0.18 -4.88
CA PHE A 19 -7.46 -0.47 -6.05
C PHE A 19 -7.55 0.76 -6.95
N THR A 20 -7.01 0.67 -8.14
CA THR A 20 -7.22 1.70 -9.14
C THR A 20 -8.74 1.81 -9.35
N ALA A 21 -9.23 3.00 -9.60
CA ALA A 21 -10.64 3.27 -9.89
C ALA A 21 -11.24 2.40 -11.02
N ALA A 22 -10.50 1.52 -11.50
CA ALA A 22 -10.55 0.77 -12.72
C ALA A 22 -11.34 -0.54 -12.69
N ASP A 23 -11.77 -1.01 -11.54
CA ASP A 23 -12.52 -2.27 -11.48
C ASP A 23 -14.05 -2.10 -11.57
N SER A 24 -14.52 -0.93 -12.00
CA SER A 24 -15.94 -0.71 -12.20
C SER A 24 -16.25 -0.46 -13.67
N ALA A 25 -16.89 -1.42 -14.31
CA ALA A 25 -17.74 -1.14 -15.47
C ALA A 25 -18.68 0.03 -15.12
N PRO A 26 -19.12 0.87 -16.08
CA PRO A 26 -20.08 1.92 -15.80
C PRO A 26 -21.33 1.29 -15.20
N ILE A 27 -21.53 1.53 -13.90
CA ILE A 27 -22.66 0.99 -13.14
C ILE A 27 -23.79 1.99 -13.30
N GLY A 28 -24.94 1.51 -13.74
CA GLY A 28 -26.15 2.30 -13.83
C GLY A 28 -26.60 2.77 -12.42
N PRO A 29 -27.44 3.83 -12.34
CA PRO A 29 -27.99 4.28 -11.06
C PRO A 29 -28.76 3.13 -10.38
N GLY A 30 -28.32 2.75 -9.17
CA GLY A 30 -28.94 1.71 -8.35
C GLY A 30 -28.13 0.42 -8.24
N ASP A 31 -27.06 0.23 -8.99
CA ASP A 31 -26.19 -0.94 -8.87
C ASP A 31 -25.12 -0.73 -7.78
N SER A 32 -25.00 -1.71 -6.87
CA SER A 32 -23.99 -1.76 -5.84
C SER A 32 -23.08 -2.95 -6.09
N THR A 33 -21.77 -2.70 -6.22
CA THR A 33 -20.79 -3.76 -6.46
C THR A 33 -19.67 -3.72 -5.45
N TRP A 34 -19.20 -4.91 -5.05
CA TRP A 34 -18.05 -5.10 -4.18
C TRP A 34 -16.91 -5.76 -4.96
N ALA A 35 -15.70 -5.29 -4.71
CA ALA A 35 -14.47 -5.98 -5.08
C ALA A 35 -13.61 -6.12 -3.84
N ILE A 36 -13.15 -7.33 -3.53
CA ILE A 36 -12.32 -7.63 -2.38
C ILE A 36 -11.07 -8.34 -2.87
N ARG A 37 -9.93 -7.92 -2.35
CA ARG A 37 -8.63 -8.54 -2.62
C ARG A 37 -7.90 -8.77 -1.31
N THR A 38 -7.42 -9.99 -1.12
CA THR A 38 -6.58 -10.36 0.02
C THR A 38 -5.29 -10.98 -0.49
N VAL A 39 -4.16 -10.57 0.08
CA VAL A 39 -2.84 -11.15 -0.22
C VAL A 39 -2.23 -11.68 1.07
N LEU A 40 -1.74 -12.90 1.02
CA LEU A 40 -0.99 -13.53 2.09
C LEU A 40 0.39 -13.91 1.55
N GLY A 41 1.42 -13.44 2.20
CA GLY A 41 2.79 -13.81 1.92
C GLY A 41 3.47 -14.34 3.19
N TYR A 42 4.29 -15.38 3.05
CA TYR A 42 5.09 -15.92 4.14
C TYR A 42 6.42 -16.43 3.61
N THR A 43 7.48 -16.13 4.34
CA THR A 43 8.83 -16.62 4.05
C THR A 43 9.45 -17.11 5.34
N LYS A 44 10.11 -18.27 5.29
CA LYS A 44 10.93 -18.79 6.39
C LYS A 44 12.24 -19.34 5.83
N THR A 45 13.34 -18.94 6.45
CA THR A 45 14.67 -19.52 6.21
C THR A 45 15.15 -20.17 7.50
N GLY A 46 15.80 -21.32 7.39
CA GLY A 46 16.34 -22.06 8.54
C GLY A 46 17.82 -22.43 8.32
N GLY A 47 18.47 -22.96 9.34
CA GLY A 47 19.88 -23.31 9.31
C GLY A 47 20.76 -22.26 9.96
N ASN A 48 21.84 -21.83 9.31
CA ASN A 48 22.72 -20.78 9.86
C ASN A 48 22.05 -19.41 9.95
N THR A 49 20.94 -19.21 9.23
CA THR A 49 20.09 -18.02 9.25
C THR A 49 18.68 -18.46 9.60
N ASP A 50 18.15 -17.97 10.72
CA ASP A 50 16.77 -18.22 11.14
C ASP A 50 16.00 -16.91 11.00
N ASN A 51 15.32 -16.75 9.87
CA ASN A 51 14.48 -15.59 9.59
C ASN A 51 13.09 -16.05 9.20
N SER A 52 12.08 -15.35 9.67
CA SER A 52 10.71 -15.49 9.20
C SER A 52 10.08 -14.13 8.91
N ALA A 53 9.23 -14.06 7.91
CA ALA A 53 8.45 -12.88 7.59
C ALA A 53 7.07 -13.28 7.10
N GLY A 54 6.07 -12.55 7.54
CA GLY A 54 4.70 -12.68 7.08
C GLY A 54 4.13 -11.32 6.72
N ASN A 55 3.37 -11.26 5.63
CA ASN A 55 2.62 -10.06 5.27
C ASN A 55 1.17 -10.42 4.93
N PHE A 56 0.30 -9.52 5.31
CA PHE A 56 -1.13 -9.57 5.04
C PHE A 56 -1.57 -8.26 4.43
N LEU A 57 -2.35 -8.32 3.34
CA LEU A 57 -3.02 -7.18 2.74
C LEU A 57 -4.49 -7.52 2.53
N PHE A 58 -5.34 -6.60 2.90
CA PHE A 58 -6.78 -6.67 2.63
C PHE A 58 -7.22 -5.34 2.03
N HIS A 59 -7.85 -5.39 0.86
CA HIS A 59 -8.42 -4.25 0.19
C HIS A 59 -9.86 -4.54 -0.20
N ALA A 60 -10.74 -3.57 -0.01
CA ALA A 60 -12.12 -3.63 -0.44
C ALA A 60 -12.50 -2.35 -1.18
N ALA A 61 -13.22 -2.47 -2.26
CA ALA A 61 -13.85 -1.38 -2.98
C ALA A 61 -15.34 -1.61 -3.04
N HIS A 62 -16.11 -0.57 -2.79
CA HIS A 62 -17.56 -0.59 -2.89
C HIS A 62 -18.05 0.57 -3.75
N VAL A 63 -18.77 0.26 -4.81
CA VAL A 63 -19.30 1.25 -5.76
C VAL A 63 -20.81 1.37 -5.58
N MET A 64 -21.29 2.60 -5.40
CA MET A 64 -22.68 2.97 -5.20
C MET A 64 -22.99 4.20 -6.07
N GLY A 65 -23.54 4.01 -7.25
CA GLY A 65 -23.80 5.11 -8.18
C GLY A 65 -22.53 5.89 -8.50
N LYS A 66 -22.50 7.18 -8.14
CA LYS A 66 -21.32 8.05 -8.34
C LYS A 66 -20.26 7.93 -7.25
N TRP A 67 -20.53 7.20 -6.17
CA TRP A 67 -19.60 7.03 -5.07
C TRP A 67 -18.80 5.74 -5.20
N LYS A 68 -17.53 5.82 -4.88
CA LYS A 68 -16.65 4.67 -4.71
C LYS A 68 -15.93 4.79 -3.38
N LEU A 69 -16.18 3.84 -2.48
CA LEU A 69 -15.50 3.71 -1.21
C LEU A 69 -14.35 2.71 -1.35
N LEU A 70 -13.19 3.08 -0.87
CA LEU A 70 -11.99 2.26 -0.84
C LEU A 70 -11.55 2.10 0.60
N PHE A 71 -11.36 0.87 1.03
CA PHE A 71 -10.82 0.51 2.33
C PHE A 71 -9.63 -0.42 2.14
N GLY A 72 -8.59 -0.26 2.93
CA GLY A 72 -7.48 -1.19 2.94
C GLY A 72 -6.79 -1.24 4.29
N THR A 73 -6.23 -2.41 4.59
CA THR A 73 -5.31 -2.62 5.71
C THR A 73 -4.18 -3.53 5.29
N GLU A 74 -3.01 -3.26 5.80
CA GLU A 74 -1.80 -4.04 5.58
C GLU A 74 -1.13 -4.30 6.91
N ALA A 75 -0.55 -5.49 7.07
CA ALA A 75 0.26 -5.84 8.23
C ALA A 75 1.52 -6.56 7.78
N LEU A 76 2.62 -6.30 8.48
CA LEU A 76 3.91 -6.94 8.29
C LEU A 76 4.44 -7.40 9.64
N TYR A 77 4.94 -8.63 9.70
CA TYR A 77 5.68 -9.13 10.83
C TYR A 77 6.96 -9.82 10.35
N GLY A 78 8.06 -9.61 11.05
CA GLY A 78 9.32 -10.27 10.76
C GLY A 78 10.11 -10.56 12.03
N SER A 79 10.84 -11.69 12.01
CA SER A 79 11.76 -12.04 13.09
C SER A 79 13.08 -12.61 12.53
N THR A 80 14.15 -12.39 13.27
CA THR A 80 15.49 -12.91 12.99
C THR A 80 16.03 -13.54 14.26
N LYS A 81 16.34 -14.85 14.22
CA LYS A 81 16.84 -15.62 15.39
C LYS A 81 15.93 -15.51 16.61
N GLY A 82 14.61 -15.45 16.39
CA GLY A 82 13.62 -15.32 17.45
C GLY A 82 13.32 -13.90 17.93
N GLU A 83 14.15 -12.91 17.56
CA GLU A 83 13.93 -11.50 17.88
C GLU A 83 13.06 -10.84 16.79
N THR A 84 12.08 -10.03 17.21
CA THR A 84 11.23 -9.28 16.27
C THR A 84 12.05 -8.19 15.58
N THR A 85 12.08 -8.18 14.26
CA THR A 85 12.86 -7.25 13.44
C THR A 85 12.00 -6.41 12.49
N ALA A 86 10.71 -6.73 12.36
CA ALA A 86 9.71 -5.92 11.66
C ALA A 86 8.35 -6.12 12.30
N GLN A 87 7.63 -5.04 12.54
CA GLN A 87 6.25 -5.05 13.00
C GLN A 87 5.59 -3.75 12.59
N ALA A 88 4.70 -3.84 11.60
CA ALA A 88 4.01 -2.68 11.06
C ALA A 88 2.58 -3.03 10.70
N TRP A 89 1.68 -2.05 10.81
CA TRP A 89 0.35 -2.12 10.24
C TRP A 89 -0.07 -0.75 9.73
N LEU A 90 -0.94 -0.73 8.74
CA LEU A 90 -1.57 0.48 8.24
C LEU A 90 -3.03 0.22 7.93
N GLY A 91 -3.82 1.29 7.96
CA GLY A 91 -5.19 1.31 7.49
C GLY A 91 -5.47 2.57 6.71
N TYR A 92 -6.30 2.49 5.68
CA TYR A 92 -6.78 3.65 4.96
C TYR A 92 -8.24 3.52 4.55
N LEU A 93 -8.88 4.66 4.42
CA LEU A 93 -10.22 4.82 3.88
C LEU A 93 -10.20 5.98 2.89
N GLN A 94 -10.78 5.78 1.69
CA GLN A 94 -10.92 6.84 0.71
C GLN A 94 -12.31 6.78 0.07
N ALA A 95 -12.96 7.93 -0.03
CA ALA A 95 -14.22 8.09 -0.75
C ALA A 95 -13.97 8.93 -2.00
N ASN A 96 -14.36 8.39 -3.16
CA ASN A 96 -14.32 9.08 -4.45
C ASN A 96 -15.75 9.40 -4.89
N TYR A 97 -15.95 10.60 -5.43
CA TYR A 97 -17.18 11.02 -6.07
C TYR A 97 -16.93 11.33 -7.54
N ASP A 98 -17.50 10.53 -8.44
CA ASP A 98 -17.36 10.71 -9.88
C ASP A 98 -18.18 11.93 -10.34
N ILE A 99 -17.51 13.01 -10.70
CA ILE A 99 -18.09 14.24 -11.27
C ILE A 99 -18.45 13.99 -12.73
N SER A 100 -17.58 13.29 -13.45
CA SER A 100 -17.80 12.83 -14.83
C SER A 100 -17.25 11.41 -15.00
N SER A 101 -17.34 10.85 -16.21
CA SER A 101 -16.78 9.52 -16.51
C SER A 101 -15.27 9.44 -16.27
N ARG A 102 -14.55 10.56 -16.35
CA ARG A 102 -13.08 10.60 -16.19
C ARG A 102 -12.60 11.37 -14.98
N PHE A 103 -13.39 12.32 -14.48
CA PHE A 103 -12.96 13.21 -13.40
C PHE A 103 -13.70 12.89 -12.11
N TYR A 104 -12.96 12.74 -11.01
CA TYR A 104 -13.52 12.52 -9.69
C TYR A 104 -12.85 13.41 -8.64
N TRP A 105 -13.60 13.70 -7.59
CA TRP A 105 -13.10 14.29 -6.35
C TRP A 105 -12.93 13.21 -5.31
N TYR A 106 -11.93 13.33 -4.43
CA TYR A 106 -11.73 12.37 -3.35
C TYR A 106 -11.46 13.03 -2.00
N VAL A 107 -11.80 12.31 -0.95
CA VAL A 107 -11.34 12.53 0.42
C VAL A 107 -10.81 11.21 0.95
N GLY A 108 -9.68 11.26 1.68
CA GLY A 108 -9.05 10.05 2.19
C GLY A 108 -8.38 10.28 3.52
N ALA A 109 -8.44 9.26 4.37
CA ALA A 109 -7.73 9.17 5.64
C ALA A 109 -6.82 7.94 5.63
N ARG A 110 -5.68 8.05 6.28
CA ARG A 110 -4.70 7.00 6.41
C ARG A 110 -4.05 7.07 7.78
N TYR A 111 -3.75 5.90 8.35
CA TYR A 111 -3.00 5.73 9.59
C TYR A 111 -1.96 4.63 9.40
N ASP A 112 -0.74 4.89 9.80
CA ASP A 112 0.40 3.98 9.76
C ASP A 112 1.02 3.89 11.15
N ASP A 113 1.28 2.67 11.61
CA ASP A 113 2.03 2.35 12.82
C ASP A 113 3.14 1.36 12.43
N ASP A 114 4.38 1.77 12.59
CA ASP A 114 5.54 0.95 12.26
C ASP A 114 6.62 1.12 13.34
N ARG A 115 6.71 0.13 14.20
CA ARG A 115 7.63 0.13 15.34
C ARG A 115 9.12 0.18 14.96
N PHE A 116 9.45 -0.18 13.72
CA PHE A 116 10.82 -0.26 13.22
C PHE A 116 11.20 0.87 12.28
N SER A 117 10.24 1.75 11.95
CA SER A 117 10.49 3.01 11.24
C SER A 117 10.97 4.10 12.20
N GLY A 118 11.40 5.22 11.67
CA GLY A 118 11.70 6.41 12.45
C GLY A 118 10.46 7.16 12.98
N PHE A 119 9.26 6.58 12.88
CA PHE A 119 8.02 7.21 13.33
C PHE A 119 7.20 6.23 14.15
N ALA A 120 6.78 6.63 15.35
CA ALA A 120 5.89 5.85 16.18
C ALA A 120 4.53 5.68 15.51
N TYR A 121 4.03 6.75 14.85
CA TYR A 121 2.88 6.68 13.95
C TYR A 121 2.90 7.83 12.93
N GLN A 122 2.13 7.65 11.87
CA GLN A 122 1.80 8.70 10.91
C GLN A 122 0.30 8.65 10.61
N ALA A 123 -0.37 9.79 10.63
CA ALA A 123 -1.77 9.92 10.25
C ALA A 123 -1.92 11.03 9.22
N ALA A 124 -2.71 10.81 8.17
CA ALA A 124 -2.96 11.81 7.14
C ALA A 124 -4.44 11.89 6.79
N LEU A 125 -4.93 13.11 6.61
CA LEU A 125 -6.23 13.41 6.03
C LEU A 125 -5.99 14.25 4.78
N LYS A 126 -6.57 13.85 3.65
CA LYS A 126 -6.32 14.49 2.36
C LYS A 126 -7.57 14.59 1.50
N THR A 127 -7.58 15.56 0.62
CA THR A 127 -8.63 15.77 -0.39
C THR A 127 -8.02 16.28 -1.68
N GLY A 128 -8.66 16.00 -2.79
CA GLY A 128 -8.15 16.41 -4.08
C GLY A 128 -8.99 15.89 -5.23
N ALA A 129 -8.43 15.96 -6.42
CA ALA A 129 -9.06 15.53 -7.65
C ALA A 129 -8.23 14.44 -8.32
N GLY A 130 -8.91 13.57 -9.06
CA GLY A 130 -8.29 12.55 -9.87
C GLY A 130 -8.88 12.51 -11.28
N TYR A 131 -8.07 12.01 -12.20
CA TYR A 131 -8.42 11.90 -13.60
C TYR A 131 -8.05 10.53 -14.15
N LYS A 132 -9.01 9.85 -14.79
CA LYS A 132 -8.83 8.57 -15.48
C LYS A 132 -8.29 8.87 -16.89
N ILE A 133 -6.97 8.80 -17.06
CA ILE A 133 -6.31 9.10 -18.35
C ILE A 133 -6.65 8.03 -19.37
N VAL A 134 -6.55 6.76 -18.96
CA VAL A 134 -6.97 5.59 -19.74
C VAL A 134 -7.93 4.79 -18.87
N ASP A 135 -9.08 4.42 -19.44
CA ASP A 135 -10.09 3.61 -18.76
C ASP A 135 -10.69 2.65 -19.81
N THR A 136 -9.99 1.56 -20.05
CA THR A 136 -10.37 0.47 -20.96
C THR A 136 -10.35 -0.85 -20.21
N ASP A 137 -10.90 -1.91 -20.78
CA ASP A 137 -10.88 -3.25 -20.16
C ASP A 137 -9.47 -3.78 -19.97
N ALA A 138 -8.52 -3.43 -20.86
CA ALA A 138 -7.15 -3.91 -20.79
C ALA A 138 -6.23 -2.99 -19.98
N THR A 139 -6.49 -1.67 -19.99
CA THR A 139 -5.58 -0.71 -19.36
C THR A 139 -6.36 0.34 -18.62
N LYS A 140 -5.96 0.57 -17.38
CA LYS A 140 -6.51 1.61 -16.54
C LYS A 140 -5.36 2.42 -15.97
N PHE A 141 -5.35 3.71 -16.31
CA PHE A 141 -4.33 4.64 -15.84
C PHE A 141 -4.98 5.88 -15.25
N THR A 142 -4.72 6.10 -13.98
CA THR A 142 -5.31 7.19 -13.19
C THR A 142 -4.21 8.03 -12.56
N VAL A 143 -4.41 9.32 -12.54
CA VAL A 143 -3.59 10.28 -11.79
C VAL A 143 -4.46 11.02 -10.79
N GLN A 144 -3.89 11.42 -9.67
CA GLN A 144 -4.57 12.24 -8.68
C GLN A 144 -3.61 13.28 -8.09
N ALA A 145 -4.15 14.41 -7.68
CA ALA A 145 -3.45 15.44 -6.94
C ALA A 145 -4.35 16.07 -5.90
N GLY A 146 -3.77 16.49 -4.79
CA GLY A 146 -4.54 17.05 -3.69
C GLY A 146 -3.66 17.70 -2.63
N VAL A 147 -4.34 18.11 -1.56
CA VAL A 147 -3.73 18.69 -0.37
C VAL A 147 -4.22 17.96 0.85
N GLY A 148 -3.47 18.02 1.93
CA GLY A 148 -3.84 17.37 3.17
C GLY A 148 -3.11 17.91 4.38
N ARG A 149 -3.46 17.34 5.52
CA ARG A 149 -2.75 17.52 6.78
C ARG A 149 -2.20 16.15 7.18
N ARG A 150 -0.93 16.12 7.51
CA ARG A 150 -0.24 14.94 8.04
C ARG A 150 0.22 15.26 9.46
N ARG A 151 -0.01 14.31 10.36
CA ARG A 151 0.47 14.31 11.74
C ARG A 151 1.39 13.11 11.87
N LEU A 152 2.55 13.31 12.44
CA LEU A 152 3.54 12.25 12.64
C LEU A 152 4.22 12.45 13.99
N ARG A 153 4.65 11.34 14.59
CA ARG A 153 5.45 11.36 15.81
C ARG A 153 6.78 10.69 15.52
N PRO A 154 7.87 11.47 15.41
CA PRO A 154 9.21 10.90 15.24
C PRO A 154 9.60 10.06 16.45
N GLN A 155 10.45 9.06 16.22
CA GLN A 155 11.06 8.26 17.29
C GLN A 155 12.50 7.93 16.95
N ILE A 156 13.34 7.92 17.98
CA ILE A 156 14.73 7.46 17.89
C ILE A 156 14.75 6.00 18.33
N ILE A 157 15.23 5.12 17.46
CA ILE A 157 15.29 3.68 17.71
C ILE A 157 16.74 3.24 17.80
N VAL A 158 17.08 2.54 18.86
CA VAL A 158 18.35 1.83 19.00
C VAL A 158 18.10 0.34 18.75
N LYS A 159 18.82 -0.21 17.78
CA LYS A 159 18.70 -1.62 17.38
C LYS A 159 19.97 -2.39 17.78
N ASP A 160 19.78 -3.67 18.09
CA ASP A 160 20.88 -4.60 18.31
C ASP A 160 21.50 -5.10 16.98
N ALA A 161 22.47 -6.02 17.09
CA ALA A 161 23.19 -6.57 15.94
C ALA A 161 22.32 -7.45 15.00
N VAL A 162 21.15 -7.91 15.44
CA VAL A 162 20.21 -8.71 14.65
C VAL A 162 19.02 -7.89 14.16
N GLY A 163 18.92 -6.62 14.58
CA GLY A 163 17.88 -5.68 14.17
C GLY A 163 16.70 -5.59 15.14
N GLY A 164 16.76 -6.25 16.30
CA GLY A 164 15.80 -6.12 17.39
C GLY A 164 15.87 -4.74 18.04
N ILE A 165 14.74 -4.23 18.56
CA ILE A 165 14.70 -2.93 19.26
C ILE A 165 15.18 -3.11 20.71
N VAL A 166 16.27 -2.42 21.06
CA VAL A 166 16.78 -2.34 22.42
C VAL A 166 16.12 -1.20 23.20
N SER A 167 15.94 -0.07 22.55
CA SER A 167 15.22 1.08 23.12
C SER A 167 14.56 1.90 22.03
N SER A 168 13.47 2.56 22.40
CA SER A 168 12.75 3.53 21.55
C SER A 168 12.41 4.74 22.41
N THR A 169 12.65 5.93 21.88
CA THR A 169 12.28 7.21 22.50
C THR A 169 11.47 8.01 21.50
N GLU A 170 10.24 8.31 21.87
CA GLU A 170 9.34 9.15 21.06
C GLU A 170 9.72 10.62 21.26
N GLU A 171 9.61 11.39 20.18
CA GLU A 171 9.77 12.85 20.16
C GLU A 171 8.40 13.54 20.10
N ASP A 172 8.40 14.87 20.10
CA ASP A 172 7.18 15.66 20.01
C ASP A 172 6.46 15.43 18.67
N GLU A 173 5.13 15.52 18.74
CA GLU A 173 4.28 15.36 17.58
C GLU A 173 4.44 16.53 16.61
N GLU A 174 4.63 16.21 15.33
CA GLU A 174 4.71 17.19 14.25
C GLU A 174 3.44 17.16 13.40
N THR A 175 3.02 18.33 12.91
CA THR A 175 1.90 18.46 11.98
C THR A 175 2.31 19.25 10.75
N ASP A 176 2.10 18.65 9.58
CA ASP A 176 2.48 19.17 8.28
C ASP A 176 1.26 19.40 7.39
N THR A 177 1.30 20.47 6.57
CA THR A 177 0.46 20.57 5.38
C THR A 177 1.18 19.88 4.24
N ILE A 178 0.53 18.94 3.56
CA ILE A 178 1.13 18.16 2.49
C ILE A 178 0.46 18.43 1.15
N LEU A 179 1.28 18.42 0.10
CA LEU A 179 0.84 18.22 -1.29
C LEU A 179 0.87 16.71 -1.56
N ASP A 180 -0.25 16.16 -2.02
CA ASP A 180 -0.40 14.74 -2.35
C ASP A 180 -0.51 14.59 -3.87
N ALA A 181 0.28 13.70 -4.45
CA ALA A 181 0.18 13.34 -5.86
C ALA A 181 0.30 11.82 -5.99
N GLY A 182 -0.47 11.25 -6.92
CA GLY A 182 -0.47 9.82 -7.13
C GLY A 182 -0.72 9.46 -8.59
N LEU A 183 -0.16 8.33 -8.99
CA LEU A 183 -0.51 7.65 -10.23
C LEU A 183 -0.71 6.17 -9.94
N ALA A 184 -1.62 5.55 -10.70
CA ALA A 184 -1.91 4.14 -10.62
C ALA A 184 -2.17 3.58 -12.02
N LEU A 185 -1.52 2.46 -12.31
CA LEU A 185 -1.64 1.73 -13.57
C LEU A 185 -2.03 0.29 -13.27
N GLU A 186 -3.06 -0.17 -13.96
CA GLU A 186 -3.36 -1.58 -14.13
C GLU A 186 -3.35 -1.89 -15.62
N HIS A 187 -2.64 -2.93 -16.03
CA HIS A 187 -2.60 -3.39 -17.41
C HIS A 187 -2.72 -4.91 -17.47
N SER A 188 -3.75 -5.39 -18.14
CA SER A 188 -3.97 -6.81 -18.41
C SER A 188 -3.32 -7.17 -19.74
N PHE A 189 -2.21 -7.91 -19.71
CA PHE A 189 -1.56 -8.43 -20.92
C PHE A 189 -2.45 -9.47 -21.63
N ASN A 190 -3.19 -10.22 -20.84
CA ASN A 190 -4.15 -11.24 -21.27
C ASN A 190 -5.10 -11.58 -20.11
N GLN A 191 -5.99 -12.55 -20.29
CA GLN A 191 -6.96 -12.97 -19.28
C GLN A 191 -6.35 -13.56 -17.98
N TYR A 192 -5.06 -13.90 -18.00
CA TYR A 192 -4.37 -14.53 -16.85
C TYR A 192 -3.34 -13.62 -16.20
N THR A 193 -2.77 -12.68 -16.92
CA THR A 193 -1.61 -11.92 -16.46
C THR A 193 -1.90 -10.43 -16.47
N LYS A 194 -1.71 -9.79 -15.31
CA LYS A 194 -1.82 -8.34 -15.16
C LYS A 194 -0.63 -7.73 -14.43
N LEU A 195 -0.32 -6.51 -14.81
CA LEU A 195 0.64 -5.63 -14.15
C LEU A 195 -0.12 -4.60 -13.33
N LEU A 196 0.31 -4.43 -12.09
CA LEU A 196 -0.15 -3.36 -11.21
C LEU A 196 1.06 -2.48 -10.89
N ALA A 197 0.93 -1.18 -11.06
CA ALA A 197 1.99 -0.26 -10.69
C ALA A 197 1.39 1.03 -10.11
N GLY A 198 2.12 1.67 -9.21
CA GLY A 198 1.69 2.92 -8.63
C GLY A 198 2.81 3.68 -7.96
N VAL A 199 2.63 5.00 -7.92
CA VAL A 199 3.51 5.91 -7.19
C VAL A 199 2.63 6.89 -6.43
N THR A 200 2.97 7.16 -5.18
CA THR A 200 2.40 8.25 -4.40
C THR A 200 3.52 9.11 -3.84
N VAL A 201 3.33 10.41 -3.85
CA VAL A 201 4.26 11.40 -3.29
C VAL A 201 3.46 12.30 -2.36
N GLN A 202 3.91 12.41 -1.12
CA GLN A 202 3.38 13.33 -0.12
C GLN A 202 4.49 14.29 0.28
N SER A 203 4.45 15.51 -0.24
CA SER A 203 5.45 16.54 0.03
C SER A 203 4.95 17.47 1.12
N GLY A 204 5.59 17.43 2.27
CA GLY A 204 5.40 18.37 3.39
C GLY A 204 6.53 19.38 3.48
N GLN A 205 6.52 20.22 4.51
CA GLN A 205 7.54 21.27 4.69
C GLN A 205 8.92 20.66 5.00
N ASN A 206 8.98 19.65 5.85
CA ASN A 206 10.22 19.07 6.34
C ASN A 206 10.56 17.73 5.73
N ASN A 207 9.56 17.05 5.14
CA ASN A 207 9.69 15.67 4.71
C ASN A 207 8.80 15.37 3.50
N THR A 208 9.40 14.74 2.49
CA THR A 208 8.70 14.15 1.35
C THR A 208 8.75 12.64 1.46
N LEU A 209 7.57 12.01 1.51
CA LEU A 209 7.40 10.57 1.50
C LEU A 209 6.99 10.13 0.09
N THR A 210 7.79 9.26 -0.52
CA THR A 210 7.50 8.65 -1.82
C THR A 210 7.31 7.15 -1.65
N ASN A 211 6.21 6.62 -2.17
CA ASN A 211 5.95 5.19 -2.24
C ASN A 211 5.79 4.79 -3.70
N ALA A 212 6.54 3.80 -4.14
CA ALA A 212 6.42 3.21 -5.46
C ALA A 212 6.22 1.71 -5.33
N THR A 213 5.30 1.17 -6.11
CA THR A 213 5.01 -0.27 -6.14
C THR A 213 4.89 -0.76 -7.57
N VAL A 214 5.31 -1.99 -7.79
CA VAL A 214 5.03 -2.73 -9.00
C VAL A 214 4.76 -4.17 -8.63
N ALA A 215 3.75 -4.79 -9.23
CA ALA A 215 3.44 -6.20 -9.02
C ALA A 215 2.97 -6.84 -10.34
N LEU A 216 3.48 -8.01 -10.61
CA LEU A 216 2.98 -8.89 -11.66
C LEU A 216 2.10 -9.96 -11.00
N GLN A 217 0.90 -10.11 -11.51
CA GLN A 217 -0.07 -11.08 -11.01
C GLN A 217 -0.44 -12.07 -12.11
N VAL A 218 -0.42 -13.35 -11.75
CA VAL A 218 -0.78 -14.45 -12.68
C VAL A 218 -1.95 -15.22 -12.06
N LYS A 219 -3.09 -15.21 -12.74
CA LYS A 219 -4.32 -15.89 -12.35
C LYS A 219 -4.14 -17.41 -12.49
N MET A 220 -4.47 -18.14 -11.43
CA MET A 220 -4.45 -19.61 -11.40
C MET A 220 -5.87 -20.18 -11.54
N THR A 221 -6.84 -19.54 -10.90
CA THR A 221 -8.27 -19.86 -10.97
C THR A 221 -9.05 -18.55 -11.04
N ASP A 222 -10.39 -18.62 -11.08
CA ASP A 222 -11.23 -17.41 -11.09
C ASP A 222 -11.07 -16.55 -9.84
N ARG A 223 -10.58 -17.12 -8.74
CA ARG A 223 -10.44 -16.44 -7.45
C ARG A 223 -9.02 -16.41 -6.89
N LEU A 224 -8.12 -17.21 -7.45
CA LEU A 224 -6.75 -17.34 -6.94
C LEU A 224 -5.75 -16.89 -7.99
N ALA A 225 -4.75 -16.13 -7.55
CA ALA A 225 -3.62 -15.72 -8.35
C ALA A 225 -2.32 -15.77 -7.53
N LEU A 226 -1.20 -15.90 -8.23
CA LEU A 226 0.13 -15.64 -7.67
C LEU A 226 0.53 -14.21 -7.98
N SER A 227 1.18 -13.55 -7.03
CA SER A 227 1.69 -12.19 -7.19
C SER A 227 3.15 -12.13 -6.80
N ALA A 228 3.95 -11.52 -7.67
CA ALA A 228 5.32 -11.10 -7.39
C ALA A 228 5.33 -9.57 -7.38
N GLY A 229 5.70 -8.97 -6.26
CA GLY A 229 5.66 -7.53 -6.06
C GLY A 229 6.96 -6.95 -5.54
N TYR A 230 7.21 -5.71 -5.88
CA TYR A 230 8.29 -4.90 -5.34
C TYR A 230 7.74 -3.54 -4.89
N LYS A 231 8.09 -3.14 -3.68
CA LYS A 231 7.70 -1.87 -3.08
C LYS A 231 8.95 -1.12 -2.65
N LEU A 232 8.98 0.18 -2.92
CA LEU A 232 10.02 1.10 -2.50
C LEU A 232 9.37 2.24 -1.74
N ILE A 233 9.94 2.58 -0.61
CA ILE A 233 9.58 3.73 0.22
C ILE A 233 10.83 4.60 0.33
N ASP A 234 10.71 5.85 -0.04
CA ASP A 234 11.77 6.86 0.12
C ASP A 234 11.25 7.98 1.02
N ASN A 235 11.96 8.21 2.10
CA ASN A 235 11.70 9.27 3.05
C ASN A 235 12.83 10.29 2.95
N SER A 236 12.55 11.51 2.50
CA SER A 236 13.59 12.52 2.23
C SER A 236 14.33 12.98 3.50
N SER A 237 13.68 12.94 4.66
CA SER A 237 14.22 13.39 5.96
C SER A 237 13.85 12.38 7.05
N PRO A 238 14.50 11.20 7.08
CA PRO A 238 14.25 10.20 8.11
C PRO A 238 14.80 10.67 9.46
N PRO A 239 14.17 10.31 10.58
CA PRO A 239 14.71 10.55 11.90
C PRO A 239 16.08 9.87 12.10
N PRO A 240 16.92 10.37 13.05
CA PRO A 240 18.21 9.79 13.35
C PRO A 240 18.12 8.28 13.65
N GLY A 241 19.04 7.50 13.09
CA GLY A 241 19.05 6.04 13.22
C GLY A 241 18.16 5.28 12.26
N SER A 242 17.34 5.97 11.46
CA SER A 242 16.48 5.36 10.44
C SER A 242 17.04 5.54 9.02
N GLY A 243 16.81 4.54 8.15
CA GLY A 243 17.21 4.60 6.75
C GLY A 243 16.30 5.51 5.92
N ARG A 244 16.88 6.14 4.90
CA ARG A 244 16.09 6.94 3.96
C ARG A 244 15.20 6.09 3.07
N ARG A 245 15.65 4.88 2.74
CA ARG A 245 15.00 4.04 1.73
C ARG A 245 14.77 2.65 2.23
N ASP A 246 13.53 2.20 2.10
CA ASP A 246 13.10 0.85 2.42
C ASP A 246 12.57 0.15 1.17
N THR A 247 12.81 -1.15 1.07
CA THR A 247 12.33 -1.96 -0.04
C THR A 247 11.71 -3.25 0.48
N LEU A 248 10.63 -3.69 -0.17
CA LEU A 248 9.99 -4.97 0.11
C LEU A 248 9.75 -5.73 -1.19
N THR A 249 10.29 -6.93 -1.27
CA THR A 249 9.93 -7.90 -2.30
C THR A 249 8.94 -8.88 -1.71
N THR A 250 7.81 -9.09 -2.38
CA THR A 250 6.73 -9.95 -1.92
C THR A 250 6.44 -11.02 -2.96
N LEU A 251 6.36 -12.26 -2.52
CA LEU A 251 5.73 -13.36 -3.25
C LEU A 251 4.52 -13.79 -2.43
N GLY A 252 3.35 -13.79 -3.02
CA GLY A 252 2.13 -14.04 -2.27
C GLY A 252 1.04 -14.71 -3.09
N LEU A 253 0.14 -15.37 -2.37
CA LEU A 253 -1.12 -15.86 -2.89
C LEU A 253 -2.16 -14.77 -2.76
N VAL A 254 -2.83 -14.48 -3.84
CA VAL A 254 -3.89 -13.46 -3.94
C VAL A 254 -5.23 -14.16 -4.03
N TYR A 255 -6.17 -13.76 -3.19
CA TYR A 255 -7.56 -14.16 -3.30
C TYR A 255 -8.40 -12.94 -3.68
N GLU A 256 -9.12 -13.02 -4.80
CA GLU A 256 -9.97 -11.96 -5.33
C GLU A 256 -11.44 -12.41 -5.38
N LEU A 257 -12.32 -11.57 -4.83
CA LEU A 257 -13.77 -11.69 -4.96
C LEU A 257 -14.28 -10.46 -5.69
N LYS A 258 -14.99 -10.67 -6.78
CA LYS A 258 -15.79 -9.66 -7.48
C LYS A 258 -17.23 -10.12 -7.45
N ASN A 259 -18.14 -9.25 -7.05
CA ASN A 259 -19.56 -9.53 -7.16
C ASN A 259 -19.97 -9.21 -8.59
N GLU A 260 -19.87 -10.19 -9.48
CA GLU A 260 -20.52 -10.12 -10.78
C GLU A 260 -22.04 -10.19 -10.51
N LYS A 261 -22.83 -9.35 -11.20
CA LYS A 261 -24.29 -9.41 -11.13
C LYS A 261 -24.71 -10.86 -11.27
N LEU A 262 -25.42 -11.40 -10.29
CA LEU A 262 -26.19 -12.61 -10.50
C LEU A 262 -27.12 -12.35 -11.68
N PRO A 263 -27.17 -13.25 -12.68
CA PRO A 263 -28.15 -13.14 -13.75
C PRO A 263 -29.56 -13.09 -13.14
N PRO A 264 -30.50 -12.35 -13.73
CA PRO A 264 -31.82 -12.11 -13.16
C PRO A 264 -32.71 -13.34 -13.00
N ASP A 265 -32.20 -14.53 -13.29
CA ASP A 265 -32.99 -15.77 -13.40
C ASP A 265 -32.57 -16.86 -12.39
N LEU A 266 -32.25 -16.46 -11.15
CA LEU A 266 -32.20 -17.40 -10.03
C LEU A 266 -33.02 -16.92 -8.85
#